data_0dfc0dca07d062a0fbbf2fdcd9b1a615
#
_entry.id   0dfc0dca07d062a0fbbf2fdcd9b1a615
#
_cell.length_a   1.000
_cell.length_b   1.000
_cell.length_c   1.000
_cell.angle_alpha   90.00
_cell.angle_beta   90.00
_cell.angle_gamma   90.00
#
_symmetry.space_group_name_H-M   'P 1'
#
loop_
_entity.id
_entity.type
_entity.pdbx_description
1 polymer ?
#
loop_
_entity_poly.entity_id
_entity_poly.type
_entity_poly.pdbx_seq_one_letter_code
_entity_poly.pdbx_strand_id
1 'polypeptide(L)'
;MPPDILADVGYLGLASRLKRLADRLQAEAVSVFDARAYPIQTTHFPLIAALEAHGPLSVSAAVEATGVSQPAITRIHNALQEMGLTATRPVEGDNRRKEICLTPSGEALIAEMRASFWPAVRQAAEQLCLYPDHDLLAEIQLVESRLADQPLSARIEQVANPAGLEIVEFTDALAP
;
A
#
# COMPACT_ATOMS: atom_id res chain seq x y z
N MET A 1 14.40 8.62 26.92
CA MET A 1 14.09 8.47 25.47
C MET A 1 13.97 9.88 24.90
N PRO A 2 14.58 10.24 23.77
CA PRO A 2 14.36 11.55 23.18
C PRO A 2 12.87 11.73 22.86
N PRO A 3 12.33 12.96 22.93
CA PRO A 3 10.93 13.23 22.61
C PRO A 3 10.62 12.85 21.14
N ASP A 4 9.42 12.31 20.92
CA ASP A 4 8.95 11.99 19.57
C ASP A 4 8.42 13.24 18.89
N ILE A 5 9.28 13.96 18.21
CA ILE A 5 8.94 15.23 17.54
C ILE A 5 7.74 15.11 16.59
N LEU A 6 7.57 13.95 15.95
CA LEU A 6 6.41 13.73 15.06
C LEU A 6 5.09 13.61 15.84
N ALA A 7 5.14 13.22 17.12
CA ALA A 7 3.96 13.25 17.98
C ALA A 7 3.64 14.69 18.40
N ASP A 8 4.66 15.48 18.70
CA ASP A 8 4.51 16.84 19.21
C ASP A 8 3.95 17.82 18.15
N VAL A 9 4.28 17.64 16.87
CA VAL A 9 3.78 18.49 15.77
C VAL A 9 2.35 18.13 15.31
N GLY A 10 1.72 17.13 15.91
CA GLY A 10 0.32 16.77 15.65
C GLY A 10 0.05 16.43 14.18
N TYR A 11 -0.96 17.08 13.58
CA TYR A 11 -1.38 16.81 12.19
C TYR A 11 -0.33 17.18 11.14
N LEU A 12 0.61 18.07 11.42
CA LEU A 12 1.72 18.35 10.51
C LEU A 12 2.62 17.13 10.31
N GLY A 13 2.74 16.28 11.33
CA GLY A 13 3.50 15.03 11.27
C GLY A 13 2.71 13.81 10.78
N LEU A 14 1.42 13.96 10.42
CA LEU A 14 0.52 12.82 10.16
C LEU A 14 1.08 11.87 9.10
N ALA A 15 1.42 12.37 7.91
CA ALA A 15 1.93 11.53 6.81
C ALA A 15 3.22 10.78 7.20
N SER A 16 4.14 11.47 7.90
CA SER A 16 5.39 10.87 8.38
C SER A 16 5.14 9.81 9.46
N ARG A 17 4.14 10.01 10.34
CA ARG A 17 3.75 9.01 11.35
C ARG A 17 3.11 7.78 10.71
N LEU A 18 2.21 7.98 9.75
CA LEU A 18 1.59 6.87 9.01
C LEU A 18 2.64 6.05 8.27
N LYS A 19 3.58 6.73 7.58
CA LYS A 19 4.69 6.04 6.91
C LYS A 19 5.53 5.23 7.91
N ARG A 20 5.95 5.83 9.03
CA ARG A 20 6.73 5.15 10.07
C ARG A 20 5.97 3.95 10.66
N LEU A 21 4.66 4.09 10.88
CA LEU A 21 3.83 2.98 11.35
C LEU A 21 3.76 1.85 10.33
N ALA A 22 3.54 2.17 9.05
CA ALA A 22 3.51 1.18 7.98
C ALA A 22 4.86 0.45 7.84
N ASP A 23 5.98 1.19 7.83
CA ASP A 23 7.33 0.62 7.77
C ASP A 23 7.58 -0.35 8.95
N ARG A 24 7.12 0.02 10.16
CA ARG A 24 7.26 -0.82 11.36
C ARG A 24 6.39 -2.09 11.28
N LEU A 25 5.13 -1.98 10.89
CA LEU A 25 4.25 -3.14 10.71
C LEU A 25 4.82 -4.12 9.68
N GLN A 26 5.36 -3.61 8.57
CA GLN A 26 6.00 -4.44 7.56
C GLN A 26 7.26 -5.12 8.09
N ALA A 27 8.13 -4.40 8.81
CA ALA A 27 9.36 -4.97 9.37
C ALA A 27 9.09 -6.06 10.41
N GLU A 28 8.10 -5.85 11.29
CA GLU A 28 7.71 -6.86 12.29
C GLU A 28 7.09 -8.10 11.61
N ALA A 29 6.31 -7.94 10.54
CA ALA A 29 5.77 -9.06 9.80
C ALA A 29 6.86 -9.87 9.06
N VAL A 30 7.88 -9.21 8.49
CA VAL A 30 8.99 -9.90 7.78
C VAL A 30 9.64 -10.96 8.68
N SER A 31 9.89 -10.66 9.95
CA SER A 31 10.51 -11.61 10.88
C SER A 31 9.71 -12.90 11.05
N VAL A 32 8.39 -12.82 10.94
CA VAL A 32 7.49 -13.98 11.04
C VAL A 32 7.46 -14.77 9.73
N PHE A 33 7.54 -14.11 8.57
CA PHE A 33 7.65 -14.77 7.26
C PHE A 33 8.97 -15.52 7.16
N ASP A 34 10.09 -14.89 7.55
CA ASP A 34 11.42 -15.52 7.56
C ASP A 34 11.47 -16.75 8.47
N ALA A 35 10.89 -16.65 9.67
CA ALA A 35 10.85 -17.76 10.62
C ALA A 35 10.03 -18.96 10.10
N ARG A 36 9.12 -18.75 9.15
CA ARG A 36 8.30 -19.79 8.51
C ARG A 36 8.81 -20.20 7.13
N ALA A 37 9.92 -19.62 6.68
CA ALA A 37 10.53 -19.86 5.37
C ALA A 37 9.58 -19.59 4.19
N TYR A 38 8.62 -18.67 4.35
CA TYR A 38 7.82 -18.22 3.22
C TYR A 38 8.69 -17.38 2.27
N PRO A 39 8.66 -17.67 0.95
CA PRO A 39 9.51 -16.96 -0.01
C PRO A 39 9.04 -15.54 -0.30
N ILE A 40 7.81 -15.18 0.09
CA ILE A 40 7.22 -13.87 -0.18
C ILE A 40 7.37 -12.93 1.01
N GLN A 41 7.27 -11.63 0.73
CA GLN A 41 7.30 -10.55 1.72
C GLN A 41 5.95 -9.82 1.75
N THR A 42 5.70 -9.07 2.82
CA THR A 42 4.48 -8.26 2.96
C THR A 42 4.30 -7.25 1.82
N THR A 43 5.39 -6.74 1.26
CA THR A 43 5.38 -5.84 0.10
C THR A 43 4.84 -6.48 -1.17
N HIS A 44 4.82 -7.81 -1.27
CA HIS A 44 4.26 -8.55 -2.41
C HIS A 44 2.74 -8.70 -2.32
N PHE A 45 2.18 -8.55 -1.11
CA PHE A 45 0.77 -8.83 -0.83
C PHE A 45 -0.22 -8.04 -1.69
N PRO A 46 -0.03 -6.74 -2.00
CA PRO A 46 -1.00 -6.00 -2.82
C PRO A 46 -1.23 -6.63 -4.18
N LEU A 47 -0.16 -7.03 -4.89
CA LEU A 47 -0.29 -7.67 -6.20
C LEU A 47 -0.89 -9.08 -6.09
N ILE A 48 -0.50 -9.84 -5.07
CA ILE A 48 -1.07 -11.18 -4.80
C ILE A 48 -2.58 -11.06 -4.54
N ALA A 49 -3.00 -10.15 -3.69
CA ALA A 49 -4.41 -9.95 -3.36
C ALA A 49 -5.22 -9.51 -4.59
N ALA A 50 -4.66 -8.64 -5.43
CA ALA A 50 -5.32 -8.22 -6.66
C ALA A 50 -5.48 -9.38 -7.66
N LEU A 51 -4.42 -10.20 -7.86
CA LEU A 51 -4.47 -11.37 -8.73
C LEU A 51 -5.43 -12.44 -8.23
N GLU A 52 -5.55 -12.58 -6.91
CA GLU A 52 -6.46 -13.51 -6.28
C GLU A 52 -7.93 -13.08 -6.45
N ALA A 53 -8.20 -11.79 -6.27
CA ALA A 53 -9.55 -11.24 -6.35
C ALA A 53 -10.08 -11.15 -7.78
N HIS A 54 -9.21 -10.82 -8.75
CA HIS A 54 -9.62 -10.46 -10.11
C HIS A 54 -9.08 -11.41 -11.19
N GLY A 55 -8.24 -12.38 -10.83
CA GLY A 55 -7.51 -13.20 -11.80
C GLY A 55 -6.37 -12.44 -12.48
N PRO A 56 -6.01 -12.78 -13.72
CA PRO A 56 -4.94 -12.13 -14.45
C PRO A 56 -5.22 -10.65 -14.71
N LEU A 57 -4.21 -9.81 -14.50
CA LEU A 57 -4.30 -8.35 -14.60
C LEU A 57 -3.17 -7.77 -15.45
N SER A 58 -3.46 -6.77 -16.27
CA SER A 58 -2.42 -5.90 -16.79
C SER A 58 -1.76 -5.10 -15.66
N VAL A 59 -0.54 -4.59 -15.90
CA VAL A 59 0.12 -3.72 -14.91
C VAL A 59 -0.75 -2.52 -14.55
N SER A 60 -1.41 -1.90 -15.54
CA SER A 60 -2.31 -0.76 -15.30
C SER A 60 -3.51 -1.13 -14.44
N ALA A 61 -4.14 -2.29 -14.69
CA ALA A 61 -5.24 -2.77 -13.87
C ALA A 61 -4.81 -3.12 -12.45
N ALA A 62 -3.60 -3.66 -12.26
CA ALA A 62 -3.04 -3.90 -10.94
C ALA A 62 -2.77 -2.61 -10.17
N VAL A 63 -2.28 -1.55 -10.85
CA VAL A 63 -2.14 -0.20 -10.26
C VAL A 63 -3.49 0.34 -9.80
N GLU A 64 -4.51 0.25 -10.65
CA GLU A 64 -5.86 0.71 -10.35
C GLU A 64 -6.48 -0.05 -9.16
N ALA A 65 -6.35 -1.38 -9.15
CA ALA A 65 -6.90 -2.24 -8.11
C ALA A 65 -6.21 -2.06 -6.74
N THR A 66 -4.92 -1.68 -6.72
CA THR A 66 -4.14 -1.66 -5.47
C THR A 66 -3.78 -0.26 -4.98
N GLY A 67 -3.90 0.77 -5.82
CA GLY A 67 -3.36 2.10 -5.54
C GLY A 67 -1.82 2.17 -5.48
N VAL A 68 -1.13 1.07 -5.78
CA VAL A 68 0.34 0.99 -5.76
C VAL A 68 0.89 1.49 -7.08
N SER A 69 1.99 2.26 -7.04
CA SER A 69 2.56 2.85 -8.25
C SER A 69 3.04 1.81 -9.27
N GLN A 70 2.99 2.16 -10.56
CA GLN A 70 3.40 1.26 -11.64
C GLN A 70 4.84 0.73 -11.48
N PRO A 71 5.87 1.54 -11.11
CA PRO A 71 7.21 1.01 -10.86
C PRO A 71 7.24 -0.01 -9.72
N ALA A 72 6.42 0.18 -8.67
CA ALA A 72 6.35 -0.74 -7.55
C ALA A 72 5.66 -2.06 -7.96
N ILE A 73 4.54 -2.02 -8.69
CA ILE A 73 3.88 -3.23 -9.24
C ILE A 73 4.84 -4.02 -10.13
N THR A 74 5.58 -3.34 -11.03
CA THR A 74 6.56 -3.98 -11.91
C THR A 74 7.66 -4.67 -11.09
N ARG A 75 8.20 -4.01 -10.07
CA ARG A 75 9.22 -4.59 -9.19
C ARG A 75 8.70 -5.79 -8.42
N ILE A 76 7.48 -5.71 -7.88
CA ILE A 76 6.83 -6.82 -7.17
C ILE A 76 6.64 -8.01 -8.10
N HIS A 77 6.11 -7.77 -9.32
CA HIS A 77 5.92 -8.82 -10.32
C HIS A 77 7.25 -9.52 -10.68
N ASN A 78 8.30 -8.74 -10.95
CA ASN A 78 9.62 -9.31 -11.30
C ASN A 78 10.14 -10.21 -10.17
N ALA A 79 10.06 -9.75 -8.91
CA ALA A 79 10.48 -10.55 -7.76
C ALA A 79 9.66 -11.85 -7.63
N LEU A 80 8.33 -11.78 -7.77
CA LEU A 80 7.47 -12.97 -7.74
C LEU A 80 7.70 -13.89 -8.94
N GLN A 81 8.03 -13.35 -10.10
CA GLN A 81 8.36 -14.12 -11.30
C GLN A 81 9.70 -14.86 -11.15
N GLU A 82 10.71 -14.24 -10.56
CA GLU A 82 11.98 -14.88 -10.22
C GLU A 82 11.79 -16.06 -9.25
N MET A 83 10.82 -15.95 -8.33
CA MET A 83 10.43 -17.03 -7.44
C MET A 83 9.54 -18.10 -8.11
N GLY A 84 9.15 -17.91 -9.37
CA GLY A 84 8.25 -18.81 -10.10
C GLY A 84 6.78 -18.75 -9.64
N LEU A 85 6.37 -17.71 -8.91
CA LEU A 85 5.02 -17.57 -8.33
C LEU A 85 4.06 -16.81 -9.25
N THR A 86 4.59 -15.95 -10.12
CA THR A 86 3.81 -15.27 -11.16
C THR A 86 4.43 -15.49 -12.53
N ALA A 87 3.65 -15.27 -13.56
CA ALA A 87 4.09 -15.30 -14.96
C ALA A 87 3.41 -14.16 -15.73
N THR A 88 4.01 -13.82 -16.88
CA THR A 88 3.39 -12.93 -17.85
C THR A 88 2.82 -13.76 -19.00
N ARG A 89 1.56 -13.55 -19.36
CA ARG A 89 0.92 -14.20 -20.51
C ARG A 89 0.34 -13.16 -21.48
N PRO A 90 0.26 -13.45 -22.78
CA PRO A 90 -0.52 -12.63 -23.70
C PRO A 90 -2.01 -12.70 -23.36
N VAL A 91 -2.74 -11.63 -23.65
CA VAL A 91 -4.21 -11.63 -23.56
C VAL A 91 -4.77 -12.45 -24.71
N GLU A 92 -5.79 -13.25 -24.44
CA GLU A 92 -6.46 -14.02 -25.48
C GLU A 92 -7.04 -13.08 -26.55
N GLY A 93 -6.67 -13.32 -27.81
CA GLY A 93 -7.06 -12.47 -28.94
C GLY A 93 -6.22 -11.20 -29.17
N ASP A 94 -5.29 -10.86 -28.29
CA ASP A 94 -4.39 -9.71 -28.46
C ASP A 94 -2.98 -9.97 -27.88
N ASN A 95 -2.09 -10.48 -28.71
CA ASN A 95 -0.71 -10.78 -28.33
C ASN A 95 0.15 -9.54 -27.96
N ARG A 96 -0.33 -8.34 -28.21
CA ARG A 96 0.38 -7.10 -27.85
C ARG A 96 0.13 -6.72 -26.40
N ARG A 97 -1.00 -7.15 -25.84
CA ARG A 97 -1.34 -6.91 -24.44
C ARG A 97 -0.86 -8.09 -23.59
N LYS A 98 -0.29 -7.77 -22.45
CA LYS A 98 0.24 -8.75 -21.49
C LYS A 98 -0.45 -8.61 -20.15
N GLU A 99 -0.68 -9.74 -19.51
CA GLU A 99 -1.24 -9.84 -18.17
C GLU A 99 -0.29 -10.60 -17.26
N ILE A 100 -0.26 -10.18 -16.02
CA ILE A 100 0.36 -10.90 -14.91
C ILE A 100 -0.66 -11.93 -14.42
N CYS A 101 -0.24 -13.17 -14.22
CA CYS A 101 -1.06 -14.21 -13.63
C CYS A 101 -0.27 -14.98 -12.57
N LEU A 102 -0.97 -15.63 -11.65
CA LEU A 102 -0.36 -16.62 -10.76
C LEU A 102 0.03 -17.86 -11.58
N THR A 103 1.14 -18.49 -11.19
CA THR A 103 1.49 -19.82 -11.64
C THR A 103 0.80 -20.87 -10.76
N PRO A 104 0.75 -22.17 -11.15
CA PRO A 104 0.25 -23.23 -10.27
C PRO A 104 0.99 -23.27 -8.92
N SER A 105 2.29 -22.98 -8.89
CA SER A 105 3.07 -22.87 -7.65
C SER A 105 2.65 -21.67 -6.82
N GLY A 106 2.35 -20.53 -7.46
CA GLY A 106 1.82 -19.34 -6.81
C GLY A 106 0.45 -19.59 -6.18
N GLU A 107 -0.46 -20.21 -6.93
CA GLU A 107 -1.79 -20.58 -6.44
C GLU A 107 -1.71 -21.55 -5.24
N ALA A 108 -0.83 -22.55 -5.30
CA ALA A 108 -0.64 -23.50 -4.21
C ALA A 108 -0.11 -22.84 -2.94
N LEU A 109 0.91 -21.94 -3.06
CA LEU A 109 1.45 -21.18 -1.94
C LEU A 109 0.39 -20.29 -1.29
N ILE A 110 -0.40 -19.58 -2.11
CA ILE A 110 -1.44 -18.68 -1.61
C ILE A 110 -2.55 -19.48 -0.91
N ALA A 111 -2.95 -20.63 -1.46
CA ALA A 111 -3.94 -21.51 -0.84
C ALA A 111 -3.46 -22.01 0.53
N GLU A 112 -2.19 -22.38 0.65
CA GLU A 112 -1.59 -22.78 1.93
C GLU A 112 -1.60 -21.63 2.94
N MET A 113 -1.11 -20.46 2.54
CA MET A 113 -1.07 -19.29 3.42
C MET A 113 -2.45 -18.85 3.88
N ARG A 114 -3.45 -18.92 3.00
CA ARG A 114 -4.84 -18.63 3.34
C ARG A 114 -5.40 -19.61 4.39
N ALA A 115 -5.05 -20.88 4.27
CA ALA A 115 -5.54 -21.91 5.19
C ALA A 115 -4.85 -21.86 6.56
N SER A 116 -3.58 -21.43 6.62
CA SER A 116 -2.75 -21.60 7.81
C SER A 116 -2.29 -20.28 8.44
N PHE A 117 -1.83 -19.33 7.65
CA PHE A 117 -1.08 -18.17 8.15
C PHE A 117 -1.88 -16.85 8.16
N TRP A 118 -2.62 -16.55 7.10
CA TRP A 118 -3.36 -15.29 7.03
C TRP A 118 -4.43 -15.10 8.11
N PRO A 119 -5.12 -16.16 8.60
CA PRO A 119 -6.02 -16.00 9.74
C PRO A 119 -5.31 -15.48 10.99
N ALA A 120 -4.09 -15.95 11.25
CA ALA A 120 -3.31 -15.49 12.39
C ALA A 120 -2.82 -14.03 12.21
N VAL A 121 -2.38 -13.65 11.00
CA VAL A 121 -2.01 -12.27 10.68
C VAL A 121 -3.21 -11.33 10.84
N ARG A 122 -4.37 -11.73 10.32
CA ARG A 122 -5.62 -10.96 10.47
C ARG A 122 -5.96 -10.76 11.94
N GLN A 123 -5.99 -11.81 12.73
CA GLN A 123 -6.34 -11.74 14.14
C GLN A 123 -5.35 -10.87 14.93
N ALA A 124 -4.06 -10.96 14.65
CA ALA A 124 -3.05 -10.11 15.28
C ALA A 124 -3.23 -8.63 14.91
N ALA A 125 -3.55 -8.33 13.64
CA ALA A 125 -3.84 -6.97 13.21
C ALA A 125 -5.14 -6.43 13.83
N GLU A 126 -6.19 -7.24 13.93
CA GLU A 126 -7.44 -6.89 14.61
C GLU A 126 -7.19 -6.53 16.08
N GLN A 127 -6.41 -7.34 16.81
CA GLN A 127 -6.05 -7.05 18.20
C GLN A 127 -5.26 -5.75 18.37
N LEU A 128 -4.49 -5.36 17.35
CA LEU A 128 -3.70 -4.14 17.36
C LEU A 128 -4.52 -2.90 16.99
N CYS A 129 -5.50 -3.04 16.11
CA CYS A 129 -6.17 -1.93 15.43
C CYS A 129 -7.64 -1.74 15.85
N LEU A 130 -8.25 -2.73 16.50
CA LEU A 130 -9.64 -2.68 16.91
C LEU A 130 -9.74 -2.42 18.42
N TYR A 131 -10.34 -1.30 18.80
CA TYR A 131 -10.61 -0.91 20.18
C TYR A 131 -12.11 -0.69 20.40
N PRO A 132 -12.60 -0.72 21.66
CA PRO A 132 -13.96 -0.28 21.91
C PRO A 132 -14.21 1.09 21.29
N ASP A 133 -15.23 1.20 20.46
CA ASP A 133 -15.67 2.41 19.75
C ASP A 133 -14.70 2.94 18.65
N HIS A 134 -13.62 2.24 18.32
CA HIS A 134 -12.65 2.64 17.30
C HIS A 134 -12.24 1.46 16.41
N ASP A 135 -12.33 1.67 15.09
CA ASP A 135 -11.83 0.76 14.05
C ASP A 135 -10.88 1.53 13.14
N LEU A 136 -9.57 1.28 13.30
CA LEU A 136 -8.56 1.98 12.51
C LEU A 136 -8.73 1.79 11.00
N LEU A 137 -9.21 0.62 10.52
CA LEU A 137 -9.43 0.39 9.10
C LEU A 137 -10.59 1.24 8.58
N ALA A 138 -11.68 1.35 9.33
CA ALA A 138 -12.81 2.22 8.99
C ALA A 138 -12.39 3.70 8.98
N GLU A 139 -11.55 4.11 9.93
CA GLU A 139 -11.01 5.48 9.98
C GLU A 139 -10.10 5.79 8.79
N ILE A 140 -9.21 4.86 8.40
CA ILE A 140 -8.37 4.98 7.21
C ILE A 140 -9.23 5.11 5.96
N GLN A 141 -10.23 4.23 5.79
CA GLN A 141 -11.14 4.25 4.65
C GLN A 141 -11.91 5.58 4.54
N LEU A 142 -12.32 6.14 5.68
CA LEU A 142 -12.95 7.46 5.72
C LEU A 142 -12.00 8.57 5.26
N VAL A 143 -10.73 8.52 5.67
CA VAL A 143 -9.72 9.50 5.24
C VAL A 143 -9.46 9.38 3.74
N GLU A 144 -9.32 8.15 3.21
CA GLU A 144 -9.14 7.88 1.78
C GLU A 144 -10.31 8.41 0.95
N SER A 145 -11.55 8.15 1.37
CA SER A 145 -12.74 8.69 0.72
C SER A 145 -12.75 10.22 0.69
N ARG A 146 -12.42 10.86 1.81
CA ARG A 146 -12.34 12.32 1.90
C ARG A 146 -11.23 12.93 1.02
N LEU A 147 -10.11 12.20 0.83
CA LEU A 147 -9.04 12.63 -0.09
C LEU A 147 -9.47 12.48 -1.55
N ALA A 148 -10.26 11.46 -1.89
CA ALA A 148 -10.83 11.29 -3.22
C ALA A 148 -11.84 12.39 -3.55
N ASP A 149 -12.70 12.76 -2.59
CA ASP A 149 -13.68 13.85 -2.75
C ASP A 149 -13.02 15.22 -2.92
N GLN A 150 -12.00 15.51 -2.11
CA GLN A 150 -11.24 16.77 -2.17
C GLN A 150 -9.77 16.52 -1.76
N PRO A 151 -8.83 16.70 -2.69
CA PRO A 151 -7.40 16.55 -2.42
C PRO A 151 -6.89 17.43 -1.28
N LEU A 152 -5.86 16.97 -0.58
CA LEU A 152 -5.25 17.73 0.53
C LEU A 152 -4.72 19.09 0.07
N SER A 153 -4.15 19.19 -1.14
CA SER A 153 -3.70 20.46 -1.72
C SER A 153 -4.82 21.49 -1.78
N ALA A 154 -5.98 21.11 -2.31
CA ALA A 154 -7.14 22.00 -2.40
C ALA A 154 -7.65 22.45 -1.01
N ARG A 155 -7.57 21.56 -0.01
CA ARG A 155 -7.92 21.90 1.38
C ARG A 155 -6.92 22.91 1.98
N ILE A 156 -5.63 22.72 1.72
CA ILE A 156 -4.57 23.62 2.16
C ILE A 156 -4.78 25.03 1.55
N GLU A 157 -5.00 25.11 0.25
CA GLU A 157 -5.27 26.38 -0.45
C GLU A 157 -6.49 27.08 0.14
N GLN A 158 -7.57 26.34 0.37
CA GLN A 158 -8.80 26.90 0.95
C GLN A 158 -8.56 27.46 2.37
N VAL A 159 -7.74 26.82 3.18
CA VAL A 159 -7.42 27.26 4.55
C VAL A 159 -6.36 28.38 4.56
N ALA A 160 -5.37 28.29 3.68
CA ALA A 160 -4.30 29.28 3.58
C ALA A 160 -4.77 30.60 2.96
N ASN A 161 -5.82 30.54 2.13
CA ASN A 161 -6.31 31.70 1.41
C ASN A 161 -7.83 31.97 1.64
N PRO A 162 -8.28 32.11 2.90
CA PRO A 162 -9.68 32.40 3.19
C PRO A 162 -10.18 33.74 2.66
N ALA A 163 -9.26 34.65 2.26
CA ALA A 163 -9.52 36.00 1.77
C ALA A 163 -8.96 36.26 0.36
N GLY A 164 -8.51 35.24 -0.39
CA GLY A 164 -7.91 35.43 -1.72
C GLY A 164 -6.54 36.08 -1.69
N LEU A 165 -5.78 35.94 -0.60
CA LEU A 165 -4.39 36.43 -0.54
C LEU A 165 -3.53 35.59 -1.48
N GLU A 166 -2.89 36.25 -2.47
CA GLU A 166 -1.95 35.59 -3.37
C GLU A 166 -0.85 34.86 -2.57
N ILE A 167 -0.61 33.61 -2.90
CA ILE A 167 0.56 32.88 -2.38
C ILE A 167 1.78 33.59 -2.98
N VAL A 168 2.56 34.28 -2.16
CA VAL A 168 3.85 34.84 -2.58
C VAL A 168 4.73 33.63 -2.97
N GLU A 169 5.06 33.53 -4.25
CA GLU A 169 6.02 32.55 -4.72
C GLU A 169 7.35 32.74 -4.00
N PHE A 170 7.81 31.75 -3.30
CA PHE A 170 9.06 31.74 -2.53
C PHE A 170 10.34 31.87 -3.40
N THR A 171 10.17 32.09 -4.71
CA THR A 171 11.25 32.16 -5.69
C THR A 171 12.13 33.41 -5.54
N ASP A 172 11.66 34.49 -4.90
CA ASP A 172 12.42 35.73 -4.79
C ASP A 172 13.29 35.88 -3.51
N ALA A 173 13.18 34.91 -2.56
CA ALA A 173 13.93 34.99 -1.30
C ALA A 173 15.33 34.35 -1.33
N LEU A 174 15.75 33.75 -2.45
CA LEU A 174 17.03 33.06 -2.61
C LEU A 174 17.86 33.59 -3.81
N ALA A 175 17.56 34.75 -4.32
CA ALA A 175 18.47 35.42 -5.26
C ALA A 175 19.65 36.01 -4.49
N PRO A 176 20.92 35.79 -4.93
CA PRO A 176 22.14 36.20 -4.23
C PRO A 176 22.34 37.71 -4.19
#